data_0cd2cb5dc0841aafa877954302f10111
#
_entry.id   0cd2cb5dc0841aafa877954302f10111
#
_cell.length_a   1.000
_cell.length_b   1.000
_cell.length_c   1.000
_cell.angle_alpha   90.00
_cell.angle_beta   90.00
_cell.angle_gamma   90.00
#
_symmetry.space_group_name_H-M   'P 1'
#
loop_
_entity.id
_entity.type
_entity.pdbx_description
1 polymer ?
#
loop_
_entity_poly.entity_id
_entity_poly.type
_entity_poly.pdbx_seq_one_letter_code
_entity_poly.pdbx_strand_id
1 'polypeptide(L)'
;MAILSVTQLNRYVGFKLKEDRALQSVLVRGEITNFTNHYRSGHLYFTLRDAESCVKAVMFRSHAQRLKFLPQEGMNVIAAASAALYERDGAFQIYVTDLQPDGTGGKALALEQLKKKLTAMGVFDAASKRPLPAMPQKIGVITSDTGAALQDVKNVIGRRYPIGHLLVYPAQVQGDAAAASVCRAIAAAERDSCDVLIVGRGGGASETLEAFNTEQVVMAIYNCTVPV
;
A
#
# COMPACT_ATOMS: atom_id res chain seq x y z
N MET A 1 -22.84 0.59 -50.04
CA MET A 1 -21.74 0.30 -49.11
C MET A 1 -20.73 1.42 -49.23
N ALA A 2 -20.28 2.01 -48.09
CA ALA A 2 -19.22 3.03 -48.12
C ALA A 2 -17.85 2.35 -48.08
N ILE A 3 -16.93 2.85 -48.89
CA ILE A 3 -15.53 2.40 -48.88
C ILE A 3 -14.81 3.22 -47.82
N LEU A 4 -14.27 2.57 -46.78
CA LEU A 4 -13.53 3.21 -45.70
C LEU A 4 -12.03 2.90 -45.84
N SER A 5 -11.17 3.87 -45.48
CA SER A 5 -9.77 3.56 -45.26
C SER A 5 -9.56 2.83 -43.96
N VAL A 6 -8.42 2.15 -43.75
CA VAL A 6 -8.06 1.48 -42.48
C VAL A 6 -8.12 2.45 -41.32
N THR A 7 -7.61 3.66 -41.51
CA THR A 7 -7.65 4.72 -40.47
C THR A 7 -9.07 5.11 -40.11
N GLN A 8 -9.95 5.25 -41.11
CA GLN A 8 -11.36 5.59 -40.85
C GLN A 8 -12.07 4.47 -40.10
N LEU A 9 -11.78 3.21 -40.44
CA LEU A 9 -12.34 2.05 -39.75
C LEU A 9 -11.87 2.00 -38.30
N ASN A 10 -10.57 2.12 -38.04
CA ASN A 10 -10.02 2.10 -36.69
C ASN A 10 -10.57 3.26 -35.82
N ARG A 11 -10.67 4.46 -36.38
CA ARG A 11 -11.29 5.59 -35.69
C ARG A 11 -12.76 5.33 -35.35
N TYR A 12 -13.50 4.79 -36.27
CA TYR A 12 -14.91 4.46 -36.06
C TYR A 12 -15.09 3.42 -34.95
N VAL A 13 -14.30 2.34 -34.96
CA VAL A 13 -14.32 1.32 -33.90
C VAL A 13 -13.89 1.90 -32.56
N GLY A 14 -12.81 2.68 -32.56
CA GLY A 14 -12.32 3.36 -31.33
C GLY A 14 -13.37 4.31 -30.76
N PHE A 15 -14.09 5.05 -31.62
CA PHE A 15 -15.18 5.92 -31.20
C PHE A 15 -16.33 5.10 -30.59
N LYS A 16 -16.72 3.99 -31.18
CA LYS A 16 -17.78 3.10 -30.68
C LYS A 16 -17.44 2.51 -29.31
N LEU A 17 -16.20 2.11 -29.09
CA LEU A 17 -15.73 1.67 -27.77
C LEU A 17 -15.80 2.78 -26.72
N LYS A 18 -15.51 4.04 -27.11
CA LYS A 18 -15.60 5.20 -26.20
C LYS A 18 -17.02 5.62 -25.86
N GLU A 19 -17.96 5.45 -26.78
CA GLU A 19 -19.39 5.74 -26.55
C GLU A 19 -20.03 4.77 -25.55
N ASP A 20 -19.55 3.53 -25.49
CA ASP A 20 -20.10 2.52 -24.60
C ASP A 20 -19.63 2.75 -23.18
N ARG A 21 -20.53 3.27 -22.34
CA ARG A 21 -20.27 3.55 -20.92
C ARG A 21 -19.88 2.30 -20.14
N ALA A 22 -20.41 1.13 -20.51
CA ALA A 22 -20.07 -0.11 -19.83
C ALA A 22 -18.60 -0.49 -20.06
N LEU A 23 -18.06 -0.18 -21.24
CA LEU A 23 -16.65 -0.44 -21.59
C LEU A 23 -15.68 0.63 -21.07
N GLN A 24 -16.17 1.78 -20.61
CA GLN A 24 -15.32 2.83 -20.05
C GLN A 24 -14.99 2.64 -18.57
N SER A 25 -15.67 1.73 -17.89
CA SER A 25 -15.40 1.40 -16.50
C SER A 25 -15.68 -0.08 -16.26
N VAL A 26 -14.70 -0.92 -16.52
CA VAL A 26 -14.80 -2.38 -16.39
C VAL A 26 -13.85 -2.88 -15.31
N LEU A 27 -14.26 -3.94 -14.63
CA LEU A 27 -13.39 -4.74 -13.80
C LEU A 27 -13.07 -6.03 -14.56
N VAL A 28 -11.80 -6.24 -14.86
CA VAL A 28 -11.33 -7.41 -15.61
C VAL A 28 -10.48 -8.27 -14.69
N ARG A 29 -10.88 -9.52 -14.50
CA ARG A 29 -10.14 -10.52 -13.75
C ARG A 29 -9.26 -11.32 -14.71
N GLY A 30 -8.00 -11.57 -14.32
CA GLY A 30 -7.10 -12.41 -15.09
C GLY A 30 -5.74 -12.55 -14.46
N GLU A 31 -4.94 -13.44 -15.03
CA GLU A 31 -3.54 -13.63 -14.69
C GLU A 31 -2.67 -12.67 -15.51
N ILE A 32 -1.72 -12.04 -14.86
CA ILE A 32 -0.72 -11.19 -15.51
C ILE A 32 0.28 -12.07 -16.25
N THR A 33 0.41 -11.84 -17.55
CA THR A 33 1.41 -12.47 -18.41
C THR A 33 2.10 -11.43 -19.27
N ASN A 34 3.30 -11.74 -19.78
CA ASN A 34 4.13 -10.83 -20.59
C ASN A 34 4.37 -9.48 -19.92
N PHE A 35 4.62 -9.49 -18.60
CA PHE A 35 4.81 -8.28 -17.81
C PHE A 35 6.10 -7.56 -18.16
N THR A 36 5.99 -6.27 -18.47
CA THR A 36 7.13 -5.40 -18.73
C THR A 36 6.95 -4.06 -18.03
N ASN A 37 7.89 -3.74 -17.16
CA ASN A 37 8.02 -2.39 -16.60
C ASN A 37 8.97 -1.58 -17.49
N HIS A 38 8.44 -0.63 -18.24
CA HIS A 38 9.24 0.16 -19.16
C HIS A 38 10.00 1.26 -18.38
N TYR A 39 11.28 1.01 -18.10
CA TYR A 39 12.13 1.82 -17.23
C TYR A 39 12.11 3.32 -17.54
N ARG A 40 12.16 3.72 -18.84
CA ARG A 40 12.21 5.13 -19.24
C ARG A 40 10.89 5.87 -19.02
N SER A 41 9.75 5.25 -19.29
CA SER A 41 8.43 5.89 -19.19
C SER A 41 7.75 5.62 -17.84
N GLY A 42 8.12 4.55 -17.15
CA GLY A 42 7.47 4.07 -15.93
C GLY A 42 6.07 3.49 -16.18
N HIS A 43 5.72 3.21 -17.43
CA HIS A 43 4.48 2.55 -17.79
C HIS A 43 4.63 1.04 -17.62
N LEU A 44 3.55 0.38 -17.20
CA LEU A 44 3.48 -1.06 -17.13
C LEU A 44 2.72 -1.58 -18.35
N TYR A 45 3.30 -2.56 -19.02
CA TYR A 45 2.69 -3.27 -20.13
C TYR A 45 2.58 -4.73 -19.73
N PHE A 46 1.42 -5.31 -19.91
CA PHE A 46 1.17 -6.72 -19.62
C PHE A 46 -0.03 -7.22 -20.41
N THR A 47 -0.27 -8.51 -20.32
CA THR A 47 -1.45 -9.15 -20.86
C THR A 47 -2.24 -9.73 -19.70
N LEU A 48 -3.54 -9.48 -19.64
CA LEU A 48 -4.43 -10.21 -18.75
C LEU A 48 -4.95 -11.41 -19.50
N ARG A 49 -4.83 -12.59 -18.90
CA ARG A 49 -5.23 -13.86 -19.48
C ARG A 49 -6.16 -14.60 -18.52
N ASP A 50 -7.16 -15.27 -19.06
CA ASP A 50 -7.93 -16.32 -18.40
C ASP A 50 -7.75 -17.66 -19.13
N ALA A 51 -8.62 -18.65 -18.85
CA ALA A 51 -8.52 -19.98 -19.45
C ALA A 51 -8.73 -19.98 -20.98
N GLU A 52 -9.47 -19.00 -21.53
CA GLU A 52 -9.94 -19.02 -22.91
C GLU A 52 -9.45 -17.82 -23.73
N SER A 53 -9.12 -16.71 -23.08
CA SER A 53 -8.88 -15.43 -23.75
C SER A 53 -7.76 -14.61 -23.11
N CYS A 54 -7.31 -13.61 -23.88
CA CYS A 54 -6.37 -12.64 -23.35
C CYS A 54 -6.61 -11.23 -23.91
N VAL A 55 -6.22 -10.21 -23.16
CA VAL A 55 -6.28 -8.81 -23.57
C VAL A 55 -5.01 -8.08 -23.18
N LYS A 56 -4.49 -7.26 -24.08
CA LYS A 56 -3.35 -6.37 -23.81
C LYS A 56 -3.77 -5.28 -22.84
N ALA A 57 -2.93 -5.00 -21.86
CA ALA A 57 -3.17 -4.03 -20.84
C ALA A 57 -2.00 -3.04 -20.73
N VAL A 58 -2.34 -1.76 -20.57
CA VAL A 58 -1.38 -0.67 -20.38
C VAL A 58 -1.78 0.10 -19.13
N MET A 59 -0.85 0.24 -18.19
CA MET A 59 -1.03 1.09 -17.03
C MET A 59 -0.03 2.23 -17.07
N PHE A 60 -0.53 3.47 -17.12
CA PHE A 60 0.33 4.64 -17.16
C PHE A 60 1.03 4.89 -15.81
N ARG A 61 2.19 5.52 -15.86
CA ARG A 61 3.03 5.82 -14.68
C ARG A 61 2.25 6.46 -13.53
N SER A 62 1.36 7.41 -13.82
CA SER A 62 0.54 8.10 -12.81
C SER A 62 -0.32 7.16 -11.96
N HIS A 63 -0.77 6.06 -12.55
CA HIS A 63 -1.53 5.00 -11.88
C HIS A 63 -0.59 3.96 -11.26
N ALA A 64 0.43 3.54 -11.99
CA ALA A 64 1.40 2.55 -11.53
C ALA A 64 2.10 2.96 -10.22
N GLN A 65 2.42 4.24 -10.05
CA GLN A 65 3.04 4.78 -8.83
C GLN A 65 2.11 4.76 -7.59
N ARG A 66 0.81 4.59 -7.77
CA ARG A 66 -0.17 4.52 -6.66
C ARG A 66 -0.40 3.10 -6.17
N LEU A 67 0.10 2.11 -6.88
CA LEU A 67 -0.07 0.71 -6.49
C LEU A 67 0.62 0.44 -5.16
N LYS A 68 -0.08 -0.27 -4.28
CA LYS A 68 0.43 -0.70 -2.97
C LYS A 68 1.26 -1.99 -3.03
N PHE A 69 1.43 -2.56 -4.21
CA PHE A 69 2.22 -3.77 -4.46
C PHE A 69 2.88 -3.69 -5.83
N LEU A 70 3.90 -4.48 -6.06
CA LEU A 70 4.56 -4.59 -7.35
C LEU A 70 3.93 -5.74 -8.14
N PRO A 71 3.24 -5.47 -9.28
CA PRO A 71 2.73 -6.51 -10.15
C PRO A 71 3.87 -7.38 -10.70
N GLN A 72 3.63 -8.67 -10.79
CA GLN A 72 4.59 -9.65 -11.30
C GLN A 72 3.90 -10.65 -12.24
N GLU A 73 4.71 -11.28 -13.08
CA GLU A 73 4.29 -12.39 -13.94
C GLU A 73 3.60 -13.49 -13.12
N GLY A 74 2.50 -14.04 -13.60
CA GLY A 74 1.76 -15.12 -12.96
C GLY A 74 0.80 -14.68 -11.85
N MET A 75 0.70 -13.39 -11.55
CA MET A 75 -0.25 -12.91 -10.55
C MET A 75 -1.68 -12.89 -11.06
N ASN A 76 -2.62 -13.43 -10.29
CA ASN A 76 -4.04 -13.22 -10.50
C ASN A 76 -4.48 -11.87 -9.93
N VAL A 77 -5.13 -11.06 -10.74
CA VAL A 77 -5.52 -9.69 -10.41
C VAL A 77 -6.92 -9.35 -10.89
N ILE A 78 -7.50 -8.32 -10.27
CA ILE A 78 -8.67 -7.61 -10.76
C ILE A 78 -8.20 -6.21 -11.18
N ALA A 79 -8.33 -5.90 -12.46
CA ALA A 79 -7.95 -4.62 -13.05
C ALA A 79 -9.17 -3.74 -13.27
N ALA A 80 -9.18 -2.54 -12.70
CA ALA A 80 -10.11 -1.48 -13.09
C ALA A 80 -9.58 -0.82 -14.36
N ALA A 81 -10.33 -0.82 -15.43
CA ALA A 81 -9.85 -0.41 -16.74
C ALA A 81 -10.94 0.19 -17.63
N SER A 82 -10.52 0.82 -18.72
CA SER A 82 -11.35 1.19 -19.86
C SER A 82 -10.88 0.46 -21.12
N ALA A 83 -11.84 -0.02 -21.91
CA ALA A 83 -11.55 -0.66 -23.19
C ALA A 83 -11.24 0.39 -24.26
N ALA A 84 -10.23 0.14 -25.07
CA ALA A 84 -9.81 1.05 -26.12
C ALA A 84 -9.25 0.31 -27.33
N LEU A 85 -9.25 0.98 -28.47
CA LEU A 85 -8.50 0.55 -29.66
C LEU A 85 -7.27 1.46 -29.81
N TYR A 86 -6.08 0.87 -29.92
CA TYR A 86 -4.90 1.60 -30.33
C TYR A 86 -4.94 1.83 -31.83
N GLU A 87 -5.37 3.02 -32.22
CA GLU A 87 -5.75 3.34 -33.61
C GLU A 87 -4.64 3.07 -34.65
N ARG A 88 -3.37 3.19 -34.22
CA ARG A 88 -2.20 3.05 -35.09
C ARG A 88 -2.04 1.63 -35.62
N ASP A 89 -2.25 0.65 -34.76
CA ASP A 89 -2.07 -0.77 -35.07
C ASP A 89 -3.39 -1.52 -35.17
N GLY A 90 -4.53 -0.83 -34.87
CA GLY A 90 -5.84 -1.46 -34.80
C GLY A 90 -5.97 -2.48 -33.64
N ALA A 91 -5.10 -2.41 -32.67
CA ALA A 91 -5.06 -3.38 -31.58
C ALA A 91 -6.05 -3.03 -30.47
N PHE A 92 -6.91 -3.98 -30.12
CA PHE A 92 -7.75 -3.89 -28.93
C PHE A 92 -6.91 -4.04 -27.66
N GLN A 93 -7.11 -3.14 -26.70
CA GLN A 93 -6.40 -3.15 -25.41
C GLN A 93 -7.23 -2.49 -24.34
N ILE A 94 -6.81 -2.63 -23.07
CA ILE A 94 -7.39 -1.94 -21.93
C ILE A 94 -6.38 -0.97 -21.31
N TYR A 95 -6.88 0.21 -20.90
CA TYR A 95 -6.10 1.14 -20.09
C TYR A 95 -6.47 0.95 -18.63
N VAL A 96 -5.51 0.46 -17.86
CA VAL A 96 -5.70 0.11 -16.45
C VAL A 96 -5.47 1.33 -15.57
N THR A 97 -6.43 1.63 -14.70
CA THR A 97 -6.37 2.75 -13.75
C THR A 97 -6.06 2.29 -12.33
N ASP A 98 -6.48 1.06 -11.97
CA ASP A 98 -6.17 0.44 -10.69
C ASP A 98 -6.00 -1.07 -10.87
N LEU A 99 -5.23 -1.68 -9.98
CA LEU A 99 -4.93 -3.11 -10.00
C LEU A 99 -4.97 -3.63 -8.57
N GLN A 100 -5.70 -4.70 -8.36
CA GLN A 100 -5.81 -5.36 -7.07
C GLN A 100 -5.51 -6.85 -7.23
N PRO A 101 -4.69 -7.44 -6.34
CA PRO A 101 -4.51 -8.88 -6.36
C PRO A 101 -5.84 -9.61 -6.14
N ASP A 102 -6.11 -10.62 -6.95
CA ASP A 102 -7.33 -11.42 -6.82
C ASP A 102 -7.15 -12.51 -5.76
N GLY A 103 -8.02 -12.49 -4.73
CA GLY A 103 -8.02 -13.46 -3.64
C GLY A 103 -7.43 -12.97 -2.33
N THR A 104 -7.58 -13.80 -1.28
CA THR A 104 -7.11 -13.54 0.09
C THR A 104 -5.59 -13.44 0.22
N GLY A 105 -4.84 -13.90 -0.78
CA GLY A 105 -3.37 -13.87 -0.83
C GLY A 105 -2.75 -12.50 -1.20
N GLY A 106 -3.51 -11.57 -1.76
CA GLY A 106 -2.96 -10.30 -2.26
C GLY A 106 -2.35 -9.40 -1.18
N LYS A 107 -3.02 -9.30 -0.04
CA LYS A 107 -2.49 -8.56 1.12
C LYS A 107 -1.26 -9.24 1.72
N ALA A 108 -1.30 -10.58 1.81
CA ALA A 108 -0.17 -11.37 2.30
C ALA A 108 1.06 -11.23 1.38
N LEU A 109 0.85 -11.27 0.07
CA LEU A 109 1.91 -11.07 -0.91
C LEU A 109 2.52 -9.67 -0.86
N ALA A 110 1.67 -8.63 -0.78
CA ALA A 110 2.14 -7.24 -0.62
C ALA A 110 2.97 -7.06 0.66
N LEU A 111 2.54 -7.67 1.77
CA LEU A 111 3.29 -7.66 3.02
C LEU A 111 4.62 -8.41 2.90
N GLU A 112 4.65 -9.54 2.19
CA GLU A 112 5.87 -10.30 1.96
C GLU A 112 6.87 -9.52 1.09
N GLN A 113 6.39 -8.88 0.03
CA GLN A 113 7.22 -7.99 -0.81
C GLN A 113 7.79 -6.83 0.01
N LEU A 114 6.96 -6.20 0.84
CA LEU A 114 7.40 -5.13 1.72
C LEU A 114 8.45 -5.62 2.73
N LYS A 115 8.25 -6.79 3.35
CA LYS A 115 9.23 -7.39 4.25
C LYS A 115 10.56 -7.63 3.54
N LYS A 116 10.56 -8.24 2.35
CA LYS A 116 11.78 -8.47 1.55
C LYS A 116 12.51 -7.15 1.25
N LYS A 117 11.78 -6.12 0.82
CA LYS A 117 12.34 -4.79 0.56
C LYS A 117 13.02 -4.21 1.79
N LEU A 118 12.32 -4.18 2.94
CA LEU A 118 12.82 -3.60 4.19
C LEU A 118 14.00 -4.41 4.76
N THR A 119 13.99 -5.74 4.60
CA THR A 119 15.13 -6.59 4.97
C THR A 119 16.36 -6.26 4.13
N ALA A 120 16.21 -6.08 2.82
CA ALA A 120 17.31 -5.69 1.94
C ALA A 120 17.88 -4.30 2.27
N MET A 121 17.09 -3.42 2.90
CA MET A 121 17.53 -2.11 3.39
C MET A 121 18.16 -2.18 4.79
N GLY A 122 18.25 -3.35 5.44
CA GLY A 122 18.82 -3.52 6.77
C GLY A 122 17.94 -2.98 7.91
N VAL A 123 16.67 -2.67 7.65
CA VAL A 123 15.76 -2.06 8.64
C VAL A 123 15.53 -2.96 9.86
N PHE A 124 15.59 -4.29 9.66
CA PHE A 124 15.37 -5.27 10.72
C PHE A 124 16.67 -5.75 11.40
N ASP A 125 17.82 -5.26 10.99
CA ASP A 125 19.10 -5.67 11.54
C ASP A 125 19.21 -5.31 13.03
N ALA A 126 19.81 -6.20 13.81
CA ALA A 126 19.99 -5.96 15.25
C ALA A 126 20.82 -4.71 15.53
N ALA A 127 21.77 -4.38 14.65
CA ALA A 127 22.62 -3.19 14.75
C ALA A 127 21.82 -1.88 14.58
N SER A 128 20.67 -1.93 13.91
CA SER A 128 19.78 -0.78 13.72
C SER A 128 18.89 -0.50 14.93
N LYS A 129 18.82 -1.45 15.88
CA LYS A 129 17.96 -1.35 17.06
C LYS A 129 18.61 -0.48 18.14
N ARG A 130 17.86 0.47 18.70
CA ARG A 130 18.34 1.30 19.79
C ARG A 130 18.23 0.56 21.12
N PRO A 131 19.22 0.67 22.00
CA PRO A 131 19.15 0.09 23.33
C PRO A 131 18.03 0.77 24.15
N LEU A 132 17.30 -0.03 24.91
CA LEU A 132 16.31 0.50 25.85
C LEU A 132 17.02 1.18 27.03
N PRO A 133 16.55 2.36 27.50
CA PRO A 133 17.07 2.99 28.68
C PRO A 133 16.78 2.15 29.92
N ALA A 134 17.73 2.08 30.86
CA ALA A 134 17.57 1.32 32.12
C ALA A 134 16.45 1.90 32.99
N MET A 135 16.33 3.24 33.02
CA MET A 135 15.37 3.96 33.87
C MET A 135 14.73 5.12 33.05
N PRO A 136 13.76 4.85 32.17
CA PRO A 136 13.13 5.90 31.40
C PRO A 136 12.28 6.82 32.27
N GLN A 137 12.50 8.13 32.19
CA GLN A 137 11.70 9.13 32.92
C GLN A 137 10.43 9.48 32.12
N LYS A 138 10.57 9.69 30.83
CA LYS A 138 9.48 10.06 29.91
C LYS A 138 9.15 8.91 28.98
N ILE A 139 7.99 8.30 29.17
CA ILE A 139 7.51 7.19 28.37
C ILE A 139 6.40 7.70 27.46
N GLY A 140 6.67 7.81 26.16
CA GLY A 140 5.67 8.20 25.15
C GLY A 140 4.77 7.01 24.77
N VAL A 141 3.46 7.21 24.81
CA VAL A 141 2.47 6.20 24.43
C VAL A 141 1.65 6.69 23.25
N ILE A 142 1.80 6.03 22.12
CA ILE A 142 1.13 6.36 20.85
C ILE A 142 0.04 5.31 20.61
N THR A 143 -1.21 5.71 20.82
CA THR A 143 -2.39 4.85 20.67
C THR A 143 -3.64 5.73 20.56
N SER A 144 -4.82 5.12 20.43
CA SER A 144 -6.10 5.85 20.50
C SER A 144 -6.34 6.39 21.93
N ASP A 145 -6.85 7.60 22.03
CA ASP A 145 -7.09 8.29 23.32
C ASP A 145 -8.17 7.64 24.18
N THR A 146 -9.13 6.95 23.57
CA THR A 146 -10.29 6.30 24.22
C THR A 146 -10.18 4.76 24.28
N GLY A 147 -9.05 4.19 23.83
CA GLY A 147 -8.88 2.75 23.69
C GLY A 147 -8.56 2.01 25.01
N ALA A 148 -9.03 0.76 25.15
CA ALA A 148 -8.67 -0.13 26.24
C ALA A 148 -7.14 -0.27 26.39
N ALA A 149 -6.40 -0.27 25.28
CA ALA A 149 -4.93 -0.34 25.27
C ALA A 149 -4.27 0.75 26.10
N LEU A 150 -4.75 1.99 26.05
CA LEU A 150 -4.21 3.07 26.86
C LEU A 150 -4.43 2.82 28.36
N GLN A 151 -5.60 2.31 28.73
CA GLN A 151 -5.90 2.00 30.15
C GLN A 151 -5.03 0.83 30.63
N ASP A 152 -4.82 -0.18 29.81
CA ASP A 152 -3.96 -1.32 30.14
C ASP A 152 -2.51 -0.85 30.35
N VAL A 153 -1.99 -0.01 29.46
CA VAL A 153 -0.64 0.58 29.60
C VAL A 153 -0.53 1.41 30.88
N LYS A 154 -1.52 2.27 31.16
CA LYS A 154 -1.56 3.08 32.41
C LYS A 154 -1.58 2.21 33.65
N ASN A 155 -2.41 1.18 33.68
CA ASN A 155 -2.55 0.26 34.81
C ASN A 155 -1.25 -0.52 35.06
N VAL A 156 -0.63 -1.04 33.98
CA VAL A 156 0.59 -1.84 34.12
C VAL A 156 1.78 -0.96 34.56
N ILE A 157 1.98 0.18 33.90
CA ILE A 157 3.10 1.08 34.24
C ILE A 157 2.88 1.69 35.63
N GLY A 158 1.69 2.19 35.95
CA GLY A 158 1.40 2.75 37.28
C GLY A 158 1.65 1.77 38.43
N ARG A 159 1.43 0.47 38.19
CA ARG A 159 1.71 -0.56 39.20
C ARG A 159 3.17 -1.00 39.24
N ARG A 160 3.85 -1.09 38.08
CA ARG A 160 5.19 -1.69 37.99
C ARG A 160 6.34 -0.66 37.94
N TYR A 161 6.03 0.55 37.45
CA TYR A 161 7.02 1.60 37.25
C TYR A 161 6.42 3.00 37.57
N PRO A 162 5.98 3.27 38.79
CA PRO A 162 5.24 4.48 39.17
C PRO A 162 6.07 5.76 39.09
N ILE A 163 7.38 5.67 38.93
CA ILE A 163 8.30 6.83 38.84
C ILE A 163 8.38 7.41 37.40
N GLY A 164 7.87 6.68 36.38
CA GLY A 164 7.88 7.12 35.00
C GLY A 164 6.70 8.05 34.68
N HIS A 165 6.97 9.11 33.94
CA HIS A 165 5.93 10.01 33.40
C HIS A 165 5.40 9.51 32.06
N LEU A 166 4.09 9.21 31.99
CA LEU A 166 3.43 8.83 30.75
C LEU A 166 2.99 10.07 29.97
N LEU A 167 3.51 10.21 28.75
CA LEU A 167 3.09 11.21 27.79
C LEU A 167 2.25 10.52 26.71
N VAL A 168 0.99 10.89 26.60
CA VAL A 168 0.05 10.26 25.64
C VAL A 168 0.01 11.09 24.37
N TYR A 169 0.26 10.45 23.25
CA TYR A 169 0.17 11.02 21.91
C TYR A 169 -0.99 10.33 21.17
N PRO A 170 -2.18 10.95 21.17
CA PRO A 170 -3.36 10.35 20.52
C PRO A 170 -3.12 10.17 19.04
N ALA A 171 -3.39 8.96 18.54
CA ALA A 171 -3.28 8.63 17.14
C ALA A 171 -4.44 7.75 16.68
N GLN A 172 -4.90 7.96 15.45
CA GLN A 172 -5.73 6.98 14.79
C GLN A 172 -4.89 5.75 14.50
N VAL A 173 -5.33 4.57 14.96
CA VAL A 173 -4.60 3.31 14.82
C VAL A 173 -5.27 2.33 13.86
N GLN A 174 -6.33 2.77 13.19
CA GLN A 174 -7.07 2.00 12.17
C GLN A 174 -7.68 2.94 11.13
N GLY A 175 -7.99 2.41 9.93
CA GLY A 175 -8.45 3.18 8.78
C GLY A 175 -7.34 3.84 7.97
N ASP A 176 -7.69 4.47 6.85
CA ASP A 176 -6.72 4.96 5.85
C ASP A 176 -5.77 6.06 6.37
N ALA A 177 -6.22 6.86 7.33
CA ALA A 177 -5.41 7.93 7.91
C ALA A 177 -4.48 7.46 9.05
N ALA A 178 -4.57 6.19 9.46
CA ALA A 178 -3.87 5.68 10.64
C ALA A 178 -2.35 5.75 10.50
N ALA A 179 -1.79 5.31 9.37
CA ALA A 179 -0.34 5.34 9.16
C ALA A 179 0.22 6.77 9.29
N ALA A 180 -0.40 7.75 8.63
CA ALA A 180 0.02 9.15 8.73
C ALA A 180 -0.16 9.72 10.14
N SER A 181 -1.22 9.31 10.86
CA SER A 181 -1.46 9.73 12.24
C SER A 181 -0.39 9.20 13.20
N VAL A 182 -0.05 7.92 13.09
CA VAL A 182 1.02 7.28 13.89
C VAL A 182 2.37 7.95 13.62
N CYS A 183 2.73 8.21 12.36
CA CYS A 183 3.98 8.89 12.01
C CYS A 183 4.08 10.30 12.63
N ARG A 184 2.99 11.08 12.59
CA ARG A 184 2.97 12.40 13.24
C ARG A 184 3.14 12.32 14.75
N ALA A 185 2.52 11.31 15.39
CA ALA A 185 2.63 11.08 16.82
C ALA A 185 4.06 10.67 17.23
N ILE A 186 4.72 9.81 16.44
CA ILE A 186 6.14 9.45 16.66
C ILE A 186 7.02 10.71 16.59
N ALA A 187 6.87 11.54 15.55
CA ALA A 187 7.64 12.76 15.40
C ALA A 187 7.36 13.79 16.53
N ALA A 188 6.14 13.84 17.07
CA ALA A 188 5.82 14.69 18.22
C ALA A 188 6.52 14.19 19.49
N ALA A 189 6.44 12.90 19.78
CA ALA A 189 7.07 12.29 20.93
C ALA A 189 8.61 12.42 20.92
N GLU A 190 9.22 12.36 19.73
CA GLU A 190 10.65 12.58 19.54
C GLU A 190 11.04 14.04 19.86
N ARG A 191 10.26 15.02 19.40
CA ARG A 191 10.49 16.46 19.72
C ARG A 191 10.39 16.74 21.21
N ASP A 192 9.49 16.05 21.93
CA ASP A 192 9.32 16.21 23.37
C ASP A 192 10.40 15.48 24.20
N SER A 193 11.37 14.86 23.50
CA SER A 193 12.49 14.13 24.10
C SER A 193 12.03 13.04 25.06
N CYS A 194 11.12 12.18 24.59
CA CYS A 194 10.79 10.94 25.28
C CYS A 194 12.00 10.01 25.33
N ASP A 195 12.14 9.24 26.41
CA ASP A 195 13.24 8.28 26.57
C ASP A 195 12.95 6.95 25.86
N VAL A 196 11.66 6.59 25.74
CA VAL A 196 11.18 5.38 25.08
C VAL A 196 9.75 5.60 24.57
N LEU A 197 9.41 4.97 23.45
CA LEU A 197 8.07 5.02 22.89
C LEU A 197 7.40 3.64 22.90
N ILE A 198 6.12 3.63 23.19
CA ILE A 198 5.24 2.47 23.03
C ILE A 198 4.23 2.82 21.94
N VAL A 199 4.32 2.15 20.81
CA VAL A 199 3.38 2.31 19.69
C VAL A 199 2.50 1.07 19.59
N GLY A 200 1.22 1.24 19.75
CA GLY A 200 0.35 0.07 19.76
C GLY A 200 -1.14 0.38 19.66
N ARG A 201 -1.92 -0.69 19.54
CA ARG A 201 -3.38 -0.67 19.58
C ARG A 201 -3.91 -1.75 20.52
N GLY A 202 -5.18 -1.65 20.86
CA GLY A 202 -5.88 -2.68 21.60
C GLY A 202 -6.08 -3.96 20.80
N GLY A 203 -6.52 -5.03 21.45
CA GLY A 203 -6.81 -6.32 20.84
C GLY A 203 -7.82 -6.21 19.70
N GLY A 204 -7.75 -7.12 18.73
CA GLY A 204 -8.60 -7.18 17.54
C GLY A 204 -8.03 -8.16 16.50
N ALA A 205 -8.78 -8.43 15.44
CA ALA A 205 -8.35 -9.31 14.36
C ALA A 205 -7.08 -8.79 13.65
N SER A 206 -6.30 -9.69 13.07
CA SER A 206 -5.05 -9.37 12.34
C SER A 206 -5.22 -8.36 11.21
N GLU A 207 -6.40 -8.34 10.59
CA GLU A 207 -6.78 -7.40 9.52
C GLU A 207 -6.75 -5.93 9.97
N THR A 208 -6.92 -5.67 11.25
CA THR A 208 -6.90 -4.33 11.81
C THR A 208 -5.49 -3.82 12.15
N LEU A 209 -4.44 -4.62 11.93
CA LEU A 209 -3.03 -4.23 12.10
C LEU A 209 -2.40 -3.67 10.81
N GLU A 210 -3.15 -3.54 9.73
CA GLU A 210 -2.64 -3.11 8.41
C GLU A 210 -1.94 -1.75 8.46
N ALA A 211 -2.41 -0.83 9.30
CA ALA A 211 -1.78 0.49 9.44
C ALA A 211 -0.31 0.42 9.88
N PHE A 212 0.04 -0.55 10.73
CA PHE A 212 1.40 -0.76 11.22
C PHE A 212 2.28 -1.52 10.22
N ASN A 213 1.67 -2.25 9.27
CA ASN A 213 2.34 -2.99 8.21
C ASN A 213 2.58 -2.12 6.96
N THR A 214 2.77 -0.83 7.13
CA THR A 214 3.05 0.11 6.03
C THR A 214 4.52 0.54 6.05
N GLU A 215 5.11 0.73 4.87
CA GLU A 215 6.48 1.25 4.75
C GLU A 215 6.66 2.56 5.51
N GLN A 216 5.66 3.43 5.46
CA GLN A 216 5.68 4.74 6.11
C GLN A 216 5.87 4.63 7.62
N VAL A 217 5.11 3.76 8.31
CA VAL A 217 5.22 3.57 9.77
C VAL A 217 6.53 2.89 10.13
N VAL A 218 6.93 1.86 9.38
CA VAL A 218 8.21 1.17 9.62
C VAL A 218 9.39 2.13 9.49
N MET A 219 9.39 2.97 8.45
CA MET A 219 10.46 3.97 8.26
C MET A 219 10.41 5.09 9.31
N ALA A 220 9.24 5.49 9.80
CA ALA A 220 9.12 6.44 10.90
C ALA A 220 9.73 5.89 12.20
N ILE A 221 9.50 4.60 12.49
CA ILE A 221 10.12 3.92 13.64
C ILE A 221 11.63 3.77 13.43
N TYR A 222 12.07 3.35 12.25
CA TYR A 222 13.48 3.15 11.93
C TYR A 222 14.31 4.44 12.07
N ASN A 223 13.77 5.56 11.58
CA ASN A 223 14.44 6.86 11.61
C ASN A 223 14.31 7.58 12.96
N CYS A 224 13.38 7.17 13.82
CA CYS A 224 13.20 7.77 15.14
C CYS A 224 14.46 7.61 16.00
N THR A 225 14.94 8.66 16.64
CA THR A 225 16.12 8.62 17.52
C THR A 225 15.83 8.00 18.88
N VAL A 226 14.56 7.91 19.25
CA VAL A 226 14.08 7.29 20.49
C VAL A 226 13.80 5.80 20.25
N PRO A 227 14.14 4.89 21.17
CA PRO A 227 13.76 3.47 21.06
C PRO A 227 12.23 3.29 21.09
N VAL A 228 11.70 2.46 20.16
CA VAL A 228 10.27 2.23 19.94
C VAL A 228 9.96 0.76 20.14
#